data_1690751bd8969c2c7cd6d6e7f35f96d6
#
_entry.id   1690751bd8969c2c7cd6d6e7f35f96d6
#
_cell.length_a   1.000
_cell.length_b   1.000
_cell.length_c   1.000
_cell.angle_alpha   90.00
_cell.angle_beta   90.00
_cell.angle_gamma   90.00
#
_symmetry.space_group_name_H-M   'P 1'
#
loop_
_entity.id
_entity.type
_entity.pdbx_description
1 polymer ?
#
loop_
_entity_poly.entity_id
_entity_poly.type
_entity_poly.pdbx_seq_one_letter_code
_entity_poly.pdbx_strand_id
1 'polypeptide(L)'
;MQKTVIFAALGLLAFSPAAFADDDNASCTTEPQAQWMSTDAISAKAVAAGYKDIRQVKTEGTCYEVYAMTTTGERAEVVMNPVNGDVVKAEIDN
;
A
#
# COMPACT_ATOMS: atom_id res chain seq x y z
N MET A 1 5.65 30.51 -28.46
CA MET A 1 5.63 30.04 -28.21
C MET A 1 5.55 29.19 -27.79
N GLN A 2 5.47 29.16 -27.60
CA GLN A 2 5.36 28.47 -27.13
C GLN A 2 5.24 27.63 -26.57
N LYS A 3 5.17 27.58 -26.59
CA LYS A 3 5.07 26.84 -26.02
C LYS A 3 4.84 26.01 -25.42
N THR A 4 4.73 26.23 -25.45
CA THR A 4 4.53 25.47 -24.88
C THR A 4 4.36 24.59 -24.40
N VAL A 5 4.25 24.69 -24.49
CA VAL A 5 4.03 23.84 -24.06
C VAL A 5 3.91 22.99 -23.60
N ILE A 6 3.93 23.07 -23.62
CA ILE A 6 3.76 22.34 -23.19
C ILE A 6 3.74 21.49 -22.70
N PHE A 7 3.89 21.66 -22.63
CA PHE A 7 3.80 20.83 -22.11
C PHE A 7 3.58 20.12 -21.60
N ALA A 8 3.51 20.42 -21.65
CA ALA A 8 3.22 19.80 -21.19
C ALA A 8 3.06 19.05 -20.83
N ALA A 9 3.03 19.13 -20.91
CA ALA A 9 2.75 18.39 -20.58
C ALA A 9 2.76 17.68 -20.13
N LEU A 10 2.87 17.85 -20.05
CA LEU A 10 2.80 17.14 -19.58
C LEU A 10 2.68 16.38 -19.01
N GLY A 11 2.76 16.53 -19.01
CA GLY A 11 2.52 15.74 -18.53
C GLY A 11 2.42 15.11 -18.01
N LEU A 12 2.37 15.31 -17.93
CA LEU A 12 2.15 14.68 -17.42
C LEU A 12 1.93 13.90 -16.96
N LEU A 13 1.85 14.07 -16.99
CA LEU A 13 1.58 13.35 -16.57
C LEU A 13 1.43 12.56 -16.05
N ALA A 14 1.49 12.63 -16.06
CA ALA A 14 1.38 11.90 -15.66
C ALA A 14 1.27 11.28 -15.06
N PHE A 15 1.21 11.39 -14.76
CA PHE A 15 1.12 10.80 -14.22
C PHE A 15 0.80 10.08 -13.73
N SER A 16 1.46 10.42 -14.05
CA SER A 16 0.80 9.50 -13.77
C SER A 16 0.19 8.88 -12.73
N PRO A 17 -0.63 9.05 -12.42
CA PRO A 17 -1.44 8.54 -11.37
C PRO A 17 -1.57 7.07 -11.41
N ALA A 18 -1.60 6.59 -12.53
CA ALA A 18 -1.76 5.16 -12.69
C ALA A 18 -0.60 4.42 -12.10
N ALA A 19 0.45 5.12 -11.83
CA ALA A 19 1.66 4.47 -11.36
C ALA A 19 1.42 3.69 -10.09
N PHE A 20 0.54 4.16 -9.23
CA PHE A 20 0.36 3.46 -7.99
C PHE A 20 -0.45 2.18 -8.15
N ALA A 21 -1.01 1.98 -9.29
CA ALA A 21 -1.72 0.75 -9.52
C ALA A 21 -0.77 -0.42 -9.64
N ASP A 22 0.51 -0.15 -9.68
CA ASP A 22 1.50 -1.21 -9.85
C ASP A 22 1.98 -1.73 -8.53
N ASP A 23 1.06 -2.08 -7.68
CA ASP A 23 1.42 -2.61 -6.38
C ASP A 23 2.17 -3.92 -6.47
N ASP A 24 2.06 -4.60 -7.58
CA ASP A 24 2.82 -5.82 -7.81
C ASP A 24 4.31 -5.60 -7.64
N ASN A 25 4.76 -4.37 -7.82
CA ASN A 25 6.17 -4.04 -7.74
C ASN A 25 6.53 -3.39 -6.42
N ALA A 26 5.62 -3.43 -5.47
CA ALA A 26 5.90 -2.84 -4.17
C ALA A 26 7.11 -3.49 -3.54
N SER A 27 7.93 -2.69 -2.90
CA SER A 27 9.18 -3.17 -2.33
C SER A 27 9.28 -2.69 -0.88
N CYS A 28 9.17 -3.64 0.03
CA CYS A 28 9.24 -3.35 1.47
C CYS A 28 10.47 -3.93 2.11
N THR A 29 10.98 -5.05 1.60
CA THR A 29 12.09 -5.72 2.25
C THR A 29 12.84 -6.56 1.23
N THR A 30 14.09 -6.87 1.54
CA THR A 30 14.87 -7.83 0.77
C THR A 30 14.93 -9.18 1.48
N GLU A 31 14.28 -9.31 2.62
CA GLU A 31 14.28 -10.57 3.36
C GLU A 31 13.41 -11.60 2.67
N PRO A 32 13.82 -12.86 2.67
CA PRO A 32 13.00 -13.92 2.08
C PRO A 32 11.72 -14.13 2.88
N GLN A 33 10.71 -14.67 2.23
CA GLN A 33 9.41 -14.88 2.87
C GLN A 33 9.50 -15.72 4.15
N ALA A 34 10.50 -16.56 4.26
CA ALA A 34 10.65 -17.36 5.48
C ALA A 34 10.88 -16.48 6.71
N GLN A 35 11.30 -15.24 6.50
CA GLN A 35 11.54 -14.30 7.60
C GLN A 35 10.35 -13.39 7.85
N TRP A 36 9.29 -13.52 7.08
CA TRP A 36 8.14 -12.65 7.21
C TRP A 36 7.26 -13.07 8.37
N MET A 37 6.58 -12.10 8.94
CA MET A 37 5.56 -12.39 9.94
C MET A 37 4.42 -13.18 9.29
N SER A 38 3.71 -13.94 10.09
CA SER A 38 2.51 -14.61 9.60
C SER A 38 1.43 -13.59 9.28
N THR A 39 0.45 -14.01 8.48
CA THR A 39 -0.67 -13.13 8.18
C THR A 39 -1.45 -12.78 9.44
N ASP A 40 -1.52 -13.70 10.40
CA ASP A 40 -2.20 -13.40 11.67
C ASP A 40 -1.45 -12.32 12.43
N ALA A 41 -0.13 -12.41 12.46
CA ALA A 41 0.68 -11.40 13.15
C ALA A 41 0.55 -10.05 12.46
N ILE A 42 0.52 -10.04 11.13
CA ILE A 42 0.34 -8.80 10.37
C ILE A 42 -1.04 -8.21 10.66
N SER A 43 -2.07 -9.05 10.73
CA SER A 43 -3.41 -8.56 11.07
C SER A 43 -3.42 -7.89 12.44
N ALA A 44 -2.72 -8.48 13.41
CA ALA A 44 -2.63 -7.88 14.74
C ALA A 44 -1.90 -6.54 14.69
N LYS A 45 -0.87 -6.45 13.86
CA LYS A 45 -0.18 -5.17 13.69
C LYS A 45 -1.08 -4.11 13.07
N ALA A 46 -1.90 -4.51 12.10
CA ALA A 46 -2.84 -3.58 11.48
C ALA A 46 -3.85 -3.07 12.52
N VAL A 47 -4.34 -3.96 13.36
CA VAL A 47 -5.26 -3.56 14.43
C VAL A 47 -4.57 -2.58 15.37
N ALA A 48 -3.33 -2.87 15.74
CA ALA A 48 -2.57 -1.98 16.61
C ALA A 48 -2.34 -0.62 15.97
N ALA A 49 -2.30 -0.58 14.65
CA ALA A 49 -2.11 0.68 13.91
C ALA A 49 -3.41 1.47 13.73
N GLY A 50 -4.54 0.94 14.24
CA GLY A 50 -5.79 1.67 14.21
C GLY A 50 -6.82 1.19 13.21
N TYR A 51 -6.58 0.07 12.56
CA TYR A 51 -7.53 -0.48 11.58
C TYR A 51 -8.36 -1.57 12.23
N LYS A 52 -9.48 -1.89 11.61
CA LYS A 52 -10.36 -2.94 12.13
C LYS A 52 -10.97 -3.71 10.96
N ASP A 53 -11.68 -4.78 11.27
CA ASP A 53 -12.37 -5.59 10.27
C ASP A 53 -11.42 -5.99 9.15
N ILE A 54 -10.33 -6.65 9.54
CA ILE A 54 -9.34 -7.09 8.56
C ILE A 54 -10.01 -8.08 7.62
N ARG A 55 -10.08 -7.71 6.34
CA ARG A 55 -10.80 -8.49 5.35
C ARG A 55 -9.89 -9.45 4.62
N GLN A 56 -8.67 -9.03 4.36
CA GLN A 56 -7.76 -9.82 3.55
C GLN A 56 -6.34 -9.35 3.78
N VAL A 57 -5.42 -10.30 3.80
CA VAL A 57 -3.99 -9.99 3.81
C VAL A 57 -3.40 -10.73 2.62
N LYS A 58 -2.77 -10.01 1.72
CA LYS A 58 -2.16 -10.66 0.57
C LYS A 58 -0.77 -10.12 0.32
N THR A 59 0.00 -10.88 -0.44
CA THR A 59 1.36 -10.49 -0.79
C THR A 59 1.32 -9.64 -2.05
N GLU A 60 2.04 -8.52 -2.01
CA GLU A 60 2.20 -7.65 -3.17
C GLU A 60 3.67 -7.30 -3.27
N GLY A 61 4.34 -7.86 -4.26
CA GLY A 61 5.79 -7.69 -4.35
C GLY A 61 6.44 -8.24 -3.10
N THR A 62 7.19 -7.42 -2.39
CA THR A 62 7.81 -7.83 -1.13
C THR A 62 7.11 -7.19 0.07
N CYS A 63 5.84 -6.86 -0.10
CA CYS A 63 5.04 -6.27 0.97
C CYS A 63 3.84 -7.13 1.26
N TYR A 64 3.21 -6.91 2.40
CA TYR A 64 1.84 -7.34 2.61
C TYR A 64 0.91 -6.19 2.30
N GLU A 65 -0.20 -6.49 1.68
CA GLU A 65 -1.27 -5.52 1.49
C GLU A 65 -2.47 -5.99 2.30
N VAL A 66 -2.96 -5.13 3.18
CA VAL A 66 -4.03 -5.48 4.10
C VAL A 66 -5.26 -4.66 3.74
N TYR A 67 -6.36 -5.35 3.53
CA TYR A 67 -7.65 -4.71 3.26
C TYR A 67 -8.43 -4.69 4.57
N ALA A 68 -8.79 -3.50 5.02
CA ALA A 68 -9.40 -3.35 6.33
C ALA A 68 -10.32 -2.14 6.33
N MET A 69 -10.82 -1.80 7.51
CA MET A 69 -11.64 -0.61 7.70
C MET A 69 -10.95 0.32 8.67
N THR A 70 -11.20 1.61 8.52
CA THR A 70 -10.78 2.57 9.54
C THR A 70 -11.78 2.54 10.69
N THR A 71 -11.43 3.21 11.79
CA THR A 71 -12.33 3.27 12.93
C THR A 71 -13.62 4.02 12.62
N THR A 72 -13.63 4.82 11.56
CA THR A 72 -14.82 5.56 11.16
C THR A 72 -15.57 4.86 10.03
N GLY A 73 -15.17 3.64 9.66
CA GLY A 73 -15.94 2.84 8.73
C GLY A 73 -15.57 3.00 7.26
N GLU A 74 -14.43 3.59 6.98
CA GLU A 74 -13.97 3.74 5.60
C GLU A 74 -13.11 2.55 5.22
N ARG A 75 -13.14 2.17 3.96
CA ARG A 75 -12.25 1.10 3.50
C ARG A 75 -10.83 1.61 3.40
N ALA A 76 -9.90 0.74 3.74
CA ALA A 76 -8.48 1.08 3.73
C ALA A 76 -7.69 -0.04 3.09
N GLU A 77 -6.69 0.33 2.30
CA GLU A 77 -5.68 -0.59 1.79
C GLU A 77 -4.37 -0.17 2.43
N VAL A 78 -3.81 -1.06 3.21
CA VAL A 78 -2.65 -0.73 4.04
C VAL A 78 -1.50 -1.60 3.59
N VAL A 79 -0.43 -0.96 3.13
CA VAL A 79 0.77 -1.67 2.71
C VAL A 79 1.70 -1.72 3.91
N MET A 80 2.15 -2.92 4.25
CA MET A 80 2.91 -3.13 5.47
C MET A 80 4.19 -3.89 5.18
N ASN A 81 5.24 -3.54 5.90
CA ASN A 81 6.49 -4.25 5.83
C ASN A 81 6.29 -5.62 6.48
N PRO A 82 6.54 -6.71 5.74
CA PRO A 82 6.21 -8.03 6.27
C PRO A 82 7.15 -8.53 7.35
N VAL A 83 8.29 -7.90 7.52
CA VAL A 83 9.28 -8.34 8.51
C VAL A 83 8.96 -7.76 9.88
N ASN A 84 8.59 -6.48 9.94
CA ASN A 84 8.35 -5.82 11.22
C ASN A 84 6.91 -5.33 11.41
N GLY A 85 6.09 -5.38 10.36
CA GLY A 85 4.70 -4.97 10.47
C GLY A 85 4.49 -3.47 10.47
N ASP A 86 5.48 -2.69 10.06
CA ASP A 86 5.31 -1.24 9.98
C ASP A 86 4.42 -0.90 8.80
N VAL A 87 3.57 0.09 8.98
CA VAL A 87 2.76 0.62 7.89
C VAL A 87 3.66 1.48 7.02
N VAL A 88 3.73 1.12 5.75
CA VAL A 88 4.53 1.84 4.76
C VAL A 88 3.68 2.87 4.03
N LYS A 89 2.43 2.51 3.75
CA LYS A 89 1.53 3.37 3.00
C LYS A 89 0.11 2.94 3.31
N ALA A 90 -0.80 3.89 3.33
CA ALA A 90 -2.20 3.57 3.51
C ALA A 90 -3.02 4.43 2.57
N GLU A 91 -4.01 3.82 1.92
CA GLU A 91 -4.95 4.53 1.06
C GLU A 91 -6.33 4.31 1.63
N ILE A 92 -7.03 5.41 1.85
CA ILE A 92 -8.36 5.39 2.43
C ILE A 92 -9.34 5.69 1.31
N ASP A 93 -10.31 4.81 1.17
CA ASP A 93 -11.30 4.92 0.11
C ASP A 93 -12.62 5.39 0.74
N ASN A 94 -12.91 6.65 0.54
CA ASN A 94 -14.13 7.24 1.10
C ASN A 94 -15.36 6.92 0.26
#